data_f8d1ac844671eb335f1df91fce649333
#
_entry.id   f8d1ac844671eb335f1df91fce649333
#
_cell.length_a   1.000
_cell.length_b   1.000
_cell.length_c   1.000
_cell.angle_alpha   90.00
_cell.angle_beta   90.00
_cell.angle_gamma   90.00
#
_symmetry.space_group_name_H-M   'P 1'
#
loop_
_entity.id
_entity.type
_entity.pdbx_description
1 polymer ?
#
loop_
_entity_poly.entity_id
_entity_poly.type
_entity_poly.pdbx_seq_one_letter_code
_entity_poly.pdbx_strand_id
1 'polypeptide(L)'
;MAENNNTLLEKLDGLVARFEEVSTLITDPNVIADQKRYVKLTKEYKDLNDIMKARREYIQCLNGLEEAKQIMTNESDPEMKEMAREEANLCEVRIPELEEEIKLLLVPADPQDDRNAILEIRGGTGGDEAAIFAGDLFRMYSKYCETKGWKLEVSSANEGAAGGFKEIICSVTGDKVYGTLKYESGVHRVQRVPATETQGRVHTSAASVAVLPEAEPFDVEINEGEIKWDTFRSGGAGGQNVNKVESGERLRYNWKNPNTGIVEEILIECTETRDQPKNKERALSRLRTFIYDKEHQKYIDDIASKRKTMVSTGDRSAKIRTYNYPQGRITDHRINYTIYNLAAFMDGDIQDCIDHLTVAENAERLKESEL
;
A
#
# COMPACT_ATOMS: atom_id res chain seq x y z
N MET A 1 16.32 1.91 -32.11
CA MET A 1 16.74 0.88 -31.14
C MET A 1 18.06 1.21 -30.45
N ALA A 2 19.15 1.58 -31.11
CA ALA A 2 20.43 1.87 -30.44
C ALA A 2 20.41 3.11 -29.52
N GLU A 3 19.63 4.15 -29.83
CA GLU A 3 19.52 5.35 -28.96
C GLU A 3 18.74 5.08 -27.66
N ASN A 4 17.69 4.22 -27.71
CA ASN A 4 16.95 3.85 -26.50
C ASN A 4 17.75 2.98 -25.52
N ASN A 5 18.62 2.11 -26.05
CA ASN A 5 19.45 1.22 -25.24
C ASN A 5 20.51 2.01 -24.43
N ASN A 6 21.01 3.10 -24.99
CA ASN A 6 22.02 3.94 -24.32
C ASN A 6 21.40 4.72 -23.15
N THR A 7 20.21 5.25 -23.33
CA THR A 7 19.46 5.97 -22.27
C THR A 7 19.04 5.08 -21.09
N LEU A 8 18.66 3.82 -21.36
CA LEU A 8 18.30 2.87 -20.31
C LEU A 8 19.53 2.45 -19.51
N LEU A 9 20.66 2.17 -20.19
CA LEU A 9 21.91 1.82 -19.51
C LEU A 9 22.46 2.98 -18.67
N GLU A 10 22.38 4.22 -19.15
CA GLU A 10 22.78 5.41 -18.39
C GLU A 10 21.97 5.58 -17.09
N LYS A 11 20.65 5.35 -17.14
CA LYS A 11 19.79 5.34 -15.95
C LYS A 11 20.20 4.24 -14.97
N LEU A 12 20.48 3.05 -15.47
CA LEU A 12 20.92 1.91 -14.65
C LEU A 12 22.30 2.14 -14.03
N ASP A 13 23.22 2.76 -14.75
CA ASP A 13 24.56 3.10 -14.26
C ASP A 13 24.52 4.11 -13.11
N GLY A 14 23.56 5.04 -13.15
CA GLY A 14 23.29 5.95 -12.02
C GLY A 14 22.87 5.23 -10.73
N LEU A 15 22.26 4.06 -10.85
CA LEU A 15 21.84 3.27 -9.69
C LEU A 15 22.94 2.36 -9.11
N VAL A 16 23.98 2.08 -9.87
CA VAL A 16 25.12 1.24 -9.41
C VAL A 16 25.80 1.87 -8.19
N ALA A 17 26.10 3.17 -8.26
CA ALA A 17 26.72 3.88 -7.14
C ALA A 17 25.85 3.83 -5.88
N ARG A 18 24.54 3.97 -6.03
CA ARG A 18 23.61 3.87 -4.90
C ARG A 18 23.53 2.46 -4.33
N PHE A 19 23.55 1.43 -5.18
CA PHE A 19 23.60 0.03 -4.75
C PHE A 19 24.86 -0.27 -3.93
N GLU A 20 26.02 0.20 -4.36
CA GLU A 20 27.30 0.05 -3.65
C GLU A 20 27.27 0.76 -2.29
N GLU A 21 26.75 1.99 -2.25
CA GLU A 21 26.59 2.75 -1.01
C GLU A 21 25.67 2.00 -0.02
N VAL A 22 24.49 1.59 -0.44
CA VAL A 22 23.52 0.87 0.41
C VAL A 22 24.10 -0.47 0.86
N SER A 23 24.79 -1.20 -0.03
CA SER A 23 25.49 -2.46 0.28
C SER A 23 26.53 -2.28 1.40
N THR A 24 27.22 -1.16 1.42
CA THR A 24 28.18 -0.82 2.48
C THR A 24 27.48 -0.42 3.77
N LEU A 25 26.44 0.41 3.68
CA LEU A 25 25.69 0.90 4.84
C LEU A 25 24.99 -0.20 5.63
N ILE A 26 24.45 -1.23 4.98
CA ILE A 26 23.77 -2.35 5.69
C ILE A 26 24.74 -3.21 6.54
N THR A 27 26.05 -3.10 6.30
CA THR A 27 27.10 -3.78 7.08
C THR A 27 27.68 -2.93 8.20
N ASP A 28 27.30 -1.61 8.27
CA ASP A 28 27.80 -0.70 9.30
C ASP A 28 27.14 -1.02 10.67
N PRO A 29 27.94 -1.25 11.72
CA PRO A 29 27.45 -1.50 13.07
C PRO A 29 26.50 -0.41 13.61
N ASN A 30 26.72 0.86 13.25
CA ASN A 30 25.88 1.96 13.68
C ASN A 30 24.49 1.93 13.01
N VAL A 31 24.42 1.47 11.78
CA VAL A 31 23.16 1.28 11.05
C VAL A 31 22.40 0.05 11.58
N ILE A 32 23.13 -1.02 11.90
CA ILE A 32 22.52 -2.24 12.49
C ILE A 32 21.92 -1.94 13.88
N ALA A 33 22.51 -1.04 14.65
CA ALA A 33 21.99 -0.61 15.94
C ALA A 33 20.69 0.19 15.82
N ASP A 34 20.44 0.88 14.71
CA ASP A 34 19.21 1.58 14.40
C ASP A 34 18.28 0.69 13.57
N GLN A 35 17.41 -0.04 14.25
CA GLN A 35 16.52 -1.03 13.63
C GLN A 35 15.62 -0.42 12.53
N LYS A 36 15.10 0.81 12.73
CA LYS A 36 14.24 1.48 11.73
C LYS A 36 15.03 1.77 10.45
N ARG A 37 16.22 2.32 10.60
CA ARG A 37 17.12 2.64 9.49
C ARG A 37 17.62 1.38 8.76
N TYR A 38 17.98 0.35 9.52
CA TYR A 38 18.43 -0.93 8.99
C TYR A 38 17.36 -1.61 8.12
N VAL A 39 16.11 -1.69 8.60
CA VAL A 39 14.98 -2.25 7.83
C VAL A 39 14.76 -1.50 6.53
N LYS A 40 14.79 -0.16 6.57
CA LYS A 40 14.61 0.67 5.37
C LYS A 40 15.72 0.43 4.34
N LEU A 41 16.98 0.40 4.78
CA LEU A 41 18.13 0.18 3.89
C LEU A 41 18.18 -1.25 3.34
N THR A 42 17.78 -2.24 4.14
CA THR A 42 17.71 -3.65 3.70
C THR A 42 16.67 -3.83 2.60
N LYS A 43 15.54 -3.12 2.70
CA LYS A 43 14.50 -3.12 1.68
C LYS A 43 15.01 -2.46 0.39
N GLU A 44 15.59 -1.25 0.50
CA GLU A 44 16.20 -0.55 -0.63
C GLU A 44 17.28 -1.41 -1.32
N TYR A 45 18.09 -2.12 -0.53
CA TYR A 45 19.08 -3.08 -1.05
C TYR A 45 18.43 -4.20 -1.86
N LYS A 46 17.33 -4.78 -1.38
CA LYS A 46 16.62 -5.84 -2.09
C LYS A 46 16.12 -5.36 -3.46
N ASP A 47 15.45 -4.20 -3.47
CA ASP A 47 14.91 -3.62 -4.70
C ASP A 47 16.02 -3.29 -5.71
N LEU A 48 17.10 -2.65 -5.27
CA LEU A 48 18.26 -2.37 -6.09
C LEU A 48 18.98 -3.63 -6.58
N ASN A 49 19.06 -4.68 -5.75
CA ASN A 49 19.68 -5.94 -6.14
C ASN A 49 18.93 -6.65 -7.27
N ASP A 50 17.61 -6.58 -7.31
CA ASP A 50 16.83 -7.14 -8.41
C ASP A 50 17.03 -6.35 -9.71
N ILE A 51 17.13 -5.02 -9.63
CA ILE A 51 17.53 -4.17 -10.77
C ILE A 51 18.94 -4.52 -11.26
N MET A 52 19.89 -4.73 -10.32
CA MET A 52 21.28 -5.09 -10.69
C MET A 52 21.41 -6.47 -11.32
N LYS A 53 20.53 -7.43 -10.96
CA LYS A 53 20.46 -8.74 -11.63
C LYS A 53 19.98 -8.59 -13.07
N ALA A 54 18.86 -7.89 -13.26
CA ALA A 54 18.32 -7.64 -14.58
C ALA A 54 19.30 -6.87 -15.49
N ARG A 55 19.99 -5.85 -14.93
CA ARG A 55 21.06 -5.12 -15.64
C ARG A 55 22.19 -6.05 -16.09
N ARG A 56 22.66 -6.94 -15.22
CA ARG A 56 23.73 -7.89 -15.58
C ARG A 56 23.32 -8.80 -16.71
N GLU A 57 22.13 -9.38 -16.66
CA GLU A 57 21.58 -10.22 -17.71
C GLU A 57 21.42 -9.45 -19.03
N TYR A 58 20.93 -8.22 -18.94
CA TYR A 58 20.76 -7.33 -20.10
C TYR A 58 22.10 -7.03 -20.81
N ILE A 59 23.13 -6.69 -20.04
CA ILE A 59 24.50 -6.45 -20.59
C ILE A 59 25.06 -7.73 -21.18
N GLN A 60 24.87 -8.90 -20.56
CA GLN A 60 25.32 -10.18 -21.10
C GLN A 60 24.63 -10.49 -22.44
N CYS A 61 23.32 -10.28 -22.55
CA CYS A 61 22.61 -10.48 -23.82
C CYS A 61 23.06 -9.49 -24.92
N LEU A 62 23.33 -8.23 -24.58
CA LEU A 62 23.84 -7.25 -25.53
C LEU A 62 25.23 -7.64 -26.07
N ASN A 63 26.15 -8.00 -25.16
CA ASN A 63 27.50 -8.44 -25.52
C ASN A 63 27.47 -9.74 -26.33
N GLY A 64 26.66 -10.73 -25.89
CA GLY A 64 26.50 -12.00 -26.61
C GLY A 64 25.96 -11.80 -28.02
N LEU A 65 24.99 -10.88 -28.19
CA LEU A 65 24.45 -10.54 -29.51
C LEU A 65 25.53 -9.92 -30.43
N GLU A 66 26.37 -9.04 -29.87
CA GLU A 66 27.45 -8.40 -30.64
C GLU A 66 28.55 -9.41 -30.99
N GLU A 67 28.97 -10.24 -30.05
CA GLU A 67 29.95 -11.34 -30.28
C GLU A 67 29.43 -12.35 -31.32
N ALA A 68 28.17 -12.75 -31.20
CA ALA A 68 27.54 -13.65 -32.17
C ALA A 68 27.51 -13.07 -33.61
N LYS A 69 27.23 -11.77 -33.73
CA LYS A 69 27.27 -11.05 -35.03
C LYS A 69 28.68 -10.98 -35.60
N GLN A 70 29.68 -10.79 -34.77
CA GLN A 70 31.10 -10.79 -35.17
C GLN A 70 31.54 -12.17 -35.65
N ILE A 71 31.17 -13.25 -34.94
CA ILE A 71 31.44 -14.64 -35.35
C ILE A 71 30.75 -14.97 -36.66
N MET A 72 29.48 -14.64 -36.84
CA MET A 72 28.78 -14.87 -38.10
C MET A 72 29.43 -14.16 -39.31
N THR A 73 30.09 -13.01 -39.06
CA THR A 73 30.71 -12.22 -40.13
C THR A 73 32.14 -12.70 -40.45
N ASN A 74 32.92 -13.02 -39.41
CA ASN A 74 34.38 -13.22 -39.53
C ASN A 74 34.80 -14.70 -39.57
N GLU A 75 33.96 -15.62 -39.04
CA GLU A 75 34.28 -17.05 -38.96
C GLU A 75 34.01 -17.75 -40.28
N SER A 76 34.78 -18.80 -40.58
CA SER A 76 34.63 -19.60 -41.81
C SER A 76 33.96 -20.95 -41.55
N ASP A 77 33.93 -21.42 -40.29
CA ASP A 77 33.35 -22.67 -39.86
C ASP A 77 31.82 -22.61 -39.85
N PRO A 78 31.12 -23.47 -40.62
CA PRO A 78 29.67 -23.49 -40.66
C PRO A 78 29.02 -23.87 -39.34
N GLU A 79 29.62 -24.75 -38.51
CA GLU A 79 29.09 -25.14 -37.19
C GLU A 79 29.16 -23.97 -36.21
N MET A 80 30.27 -23.25 -36.18
CA MET A 80 30.42 -22.06 -35.37
C MET A 80 29.44 -20.96 -35.73
N LYS A 81 29.18 -20.77 -37.04
CA LYS A 81 28.18 -19.81 -37.50
C LYS A 81 26.77 -20.17 -37.09
N GLU A 82 26.41 -21.45 -37.11
CA GLU A 82 25.07 -21.92 -36.74
C GLU A 82 24.87 -21.71 -35.23
N MET A 83 25.86 -22.08 -34.39
CA MET A 83 25.82 -21.81 -32.94
C MET A 83 25.67 -20.33 -32.65
N ALA A 84 26.45 -19.46 -33.29
CA ALA A 84 26.36 -18.01 -33.12
C ALA A 84 25.00 -17.47 -33.57
N ARG A 85 24.37 -18.08 -34.59
CA ARG A 85 23.03 -17.70 -35.05
C ARG A 85 21.95 -18.07 -34.02
N GLU A 86 22.05 -19.25 -33.42
CA GLU A 86 21.14 -19.66 -32.35
C GLU A 86 21.24 -18.73 -31.14
N GLU A 87 22.46 -18.41 -30.71
CA GLU A 87 22.71 -17.48 -29.61
C GLU A 87 22.21 -16.07 -29.90
N ALA A 88 22.45 -15.57 -31.12
CA ALA A 88 21.90 -14.28 -31.54
C ALA A 88 20.37 -14.24 -31.49
N ASN A 89 19.70 -15.31 -31.98
CA ASN A 89 18.25 -15.40 -31.94
C ASN A 89 17.70 -15.40 -30.51
N LEU A 90 18.36 -16.12 -29.59
CA LEU A 90 17.97 -16.14 -28.16
C LEU A 90 18.12 -14.75 -27.54
N CYS A 91 19.23 -14.05 -27.79
CA CYS A 91 19.45 -12.70 -27.28
C CYS A 91 18.46 -11.68 -27.89
N GLU A 92 18.15 -11.78 -29.18
CA GLU A 92 17.18 -10.89 -29.86
C GLU A 92 15.76 -11.00 -29.30
N VAL A 93 15.37 -12.18 -28.80
CA VAL A 93 14.09 -12.36 -28.11
C VAL A 93 14.16 -11.88 -26.68
N ARG A 94 15.27 -12.18 -25.98
CA ARG A 94 15.39 -11.88 -24.53
C ARG A 94 15.62 -10.40 -24.22
N ILE A 95 16.31 -9.65 -25.09
CA ILE A 95 16.58 -8.22 -24.92
C ILE A 95 15.31 -7.40 -24.71
N PRO A 96 14.29 -7.43 -25.60
CA PRO A 96 13.06 -6.67 -25.39
C PRO A 96 12.30 -7.08 -24.13
N GLU A 97 12.32 -8.36 -23.75
CA GLU A 97 11.71 -8.82 -22.50
C GLU A 97 12.41 -8.19 -21.28
N LEU A 98 13.74 -8.18 -21.28
CA LEU A 98 14.54 -7.55 -20.22
C LEU A 98 14.35 -6.03 -20.18
N GLU A 99 14.20 -5.36 -21.30
CA GLU A 99 13.89 -3.93 -21.35
C GLU A 99 12.55 -3.61 -20.67
N GLU A 100 11.52 -4.41 -20.91
CA GLU A 100 10.22 -4.28 -20.26
C GLU A 100 10.32 -4.60 -18.75
N GLU A 101 11.03 -5.67 -18.38
CA GLU A 101 11.26 -6.04 -16.99
C GLU A 101 12.02 -4.94 -16.23
N ILE A 102 13.09 -4.39 -16.80
CA ILE A 102 13.85 -3.30 -16.19
C ILE A 102 13.01 -2.04 -16.06
N LYS A 103 12.23 -1.68 -17.08
CA LYS A 103 11.31 -0.54 -16.99
C LYS A 103 10.34 -0.70 -15.83
N LEU A 104 9.78 -1.91 -15.64
CA LEU A 104 8.90 -2.21 -14.51
C LEU A 104 9.61 -2.09 -13.16
N LEU A 105 10.85 -2.56 -13.06
CA LEU A 105 11.66 -2.45 -11.84
C LEU A 105 12.07 -1.01 -11.52
N LEU A 106 12.16 -0.14 -12.52
CA LEU A 106 12.48 1.28 -12.36
C LEU A 106 11.26 2.14 -11.94
N VAL A 107 10.04 1.62 -12.06
CA VAL A 107 8.84 2.31 -11.53
C VAL A 107 8.93 2.36 -10.01
N PRO A 108 8.89 3.55 -9.39
CA PRO A 108 8.95 3.65 -7.94
C PRO A 108 7.81 2.86 -7.31
N ALA A 109 8.14 1.89 -6.46
CA ALA A 109 7.15 1.17 -5.68
C ALA A 109 6.43 2.15 -4.73
N ASP A 110 5.12 2.03 -4.60
CA ASP A 110 4.38 2.81 -3.62
C ASP A 110 4.81 2.34 -2.21
N PRO A 111 5.33 3.25 -1.35
CA PRO A 111 5.71 2.89 0.02
C PRO A 111 4.56 2.27 0.83
N GLN A 112 3.31 2.48 0.42
CA GLN A 112 2.14 1.91 1.08
C GLN A 112 1.92 0.43 0.72
N ASP A 113 2.44 -0.03 -0.43
CA ASP A 113 2.21 -1.39 -0.93
C ASP A 113 2.70 -2.49 0.03
N ASP A 114 3.72 -2.22 0.83
CA ASP A 114 4.24 -3.17 1.83
C ASP A 114 3.51 -3.15 3.18
N ARG A 115 2.51 -2.28 3.33
CA ARG A 115 1.75 -2.21 4.58
C ARG A 115 0.77 -3.37 4.70
N ASN A 116 0.40 -3.66 5.95
CA ASN A 116 -0.80 -4.42 6.24
C ASN A 116 -2.03 -3.67 5.74
N ALA A 117 -3.15 -4.37 5.60
CA ALA A 117 -4.38 -3.77 5.11
C ALA A 117 -5.55 -3.97 6.07
N ILE A 118 -6.45 -3.00 6.07
CA ILE A 118 -7.78 -3.12 6.63
C ILE A 118 -8.73 -3.39 5.47
N LEU A 119 -9.39 -4.54 5.50
CA LEU A 119 -10.37 -4.97 4.52
C LEU A 119 -11.78 -4.75 5.09
N GLU A 120 -12.55 -3.88 4.45
CA GLU A 120 -13.94 -3.62 4.79
C GLU A 120 -14.84 -4.12 3.66
N ILE A 121 -15.84 -4.92 4.00
CA ILE A 121 -16.84 -5.43 3.05
C ILE A 121 -18.21 -5.04 3.57
N ARG A 122 -19.02 -4.40 2.72
CA ARG A 122 -20.38 -3.95 3.06
C ARG A 122 -21.38 -4.43 2.03
N GLY A 123 -22.49 -4.95 2.50
CA GLY A 123 -23.66 -5.19 1.64
C GLY A 123 -24.18 -3.85 1.10
N GLY A 124 -24.33 -3.76 -0.22
CA GLY A 124 -24.85 -2.59 -0.92
C GLY A 124 -26.31 -2.77 -1.33
N THR A 125 -26.63 -2.39 -2.57
CA THR A 125 -27.97 -2.53 -3.12
C THR A 125 -28.33 -4.00 -3.32
N GLY A 126 -29.44 -4.47 -2.72
CA GLY A 126 -29.93 -5.85 -2.88
C GLY A 126 -30.50 -6.46 -1.60
N GLY A 127 -30.57 -5.70 -0.50
CA GLY A 127 -31.12 -6.17 0.77
C GLY A 127 -30.35 -7.36 1.35
N ASP A 128 -31.07 -8.40 1.77
CA ASP A 128 -30.48 -9.60 2.38
C ASP A 128 -29.52 -10.33 1.44
N GLU A 129 -29.77 -10.34 0.15
CA GLU A 129 -28.88 -10.96 -0.84
C GLU A 129 -27.53 -10.23 -0.94
N ALA A 130 -27.53 -8.92 -0.79
CA ALA A 130 -26.28 -8.15 -0.74
C ALA A 130 -25.43 -8.49 0.51
N ALA A 131 -26.09 -8.73 1.65
CA ALA A 131 -25.41 -9.17 2.87
C ALA A 131 -24.85 -10.60 2.73
N ILE A 132 -25.60 -11.52 2.11
CA ILE A 132 -25.13 -12.88 1.81
C ILE A 132 -23.93 -12.83 0.87
N PHE A 133 -24.00 -12.01 -0.18
CA PHE A 133 -22.89 -11.83 -1.12
C PHE A 133 -21.64 -11.22 -0.46
N ALA A 134 -21.81 -10.28 0.47
CA ALA A 134 -20.69 -9.77 1.29
C ALA A 134 -20.03 -10.89 2.10
N GLY A 135 -20.81 -11.82 2.63
CA GLY A 135 -20.31 -13.04 3.29
C GLY A 135 -19.53 -13.96 2.35
N ASP A 136 -20.00 -14.13 1.11
CA ASP A 136 -19.28 -14.91 0.08
C ASP A 136 -17.94 -14.27 -0.29
N LEU A 137 -17.89 -12.94 -0.45
CA LEU A 137 -16.66 -12.20 -0.69
C LEU A 137 -15.69 -12.34 0.50
N PHE A 138 -16.18 -12.22 1.72
CA PHE A 138 -15.36 -12.44 2.91
C PHE A 138 -14.75 -13.84 2.93
N ARG A 139 -15.53 -14.87 2.62
CA ARG A 139 -15.02 -16.25 2.51
C ARG A 139 -13.95 -16.37 1.42
N MET A 140 -14.18 -15.77 0.26
CA MET A 140 -13.22 -15.75 -0.84
C MET A 140 -11.88 -15.13 -0.41
N TYR A 141 -11.91 -13.95 0.20
CA TYR A 141 -10.68 -13.30 0.68
C TYR A 141 -10.02 -14.05 1.83
N SER A 142 -10.80 -14.66 2.73
CA SER A 142 -10.24 -15.49 3.81
C SER A 142 -9.44 -16.65 3.25
N LYS A 143 -9.95 -17.36 2.26
CA LYS A 143 -9.25 -18.46 1.59
C LYS A 143 -8.01 -17.98 0.82
N TYR A 144 -8.12 -16.85 0.16
CA TYR A 144 -6.96 -16.26 -0.50
C TYR A 144 -5.85 -15.89 0.49
N CYS A 145 -6.20 -15.29 1.63
CA CYS A 145 -5.24 -14.99 2.69
C CYS A 145 -4.57 -16.27 3.23
N GLU A 146 -5.33 -17.35 3.44
CA GLU A 146 -4.78 -18.66 3.84
C GLU A 146 -3.75 -19.17 2.81
N THR A 147 -4.06 -19.11 1.52
CA THR A 147 -3.16 -19.52 0.44
C THR A 147 -1.87 -18.70 0.42
N LYS A 148 -1.95 -17.40 0.74
CA LYS A 148 -0.78 -16.51 0.84
C LYS A 148 -0.01 -16.63 2.15
N GLY A 149 -0.54 -17.36 3.13
CA GLY A 149 0.04 -17.44 4.48
C GLY A 149 -0.13 -16.14 5.27
N TRP A 150 -1.11 -15.30 4.89
CA TRP A 150 -1.44 -14.08 5.61
C TRP A 150 -2.38 -14.36 6.77
N LYS A 151 -2.25 -13.56 7.82
CA LYS A 151 -3.14 -13.63 8.98
C LYS A 151 -4.29 -12.66 8.79
N LEU A 152 -5.53 -13.18 8.79
CA LEU A 152 -6.76 -12.39 8.73
C LEU A 152 -7.45 -12.44 10.09
N GLU A 153 -7.72 -11.29 10.68
CA GLU A 153 -8.41 -11.15 11.97
C GLU A 153 -9.63 -10.25 11.82
N VAL A 154 -10.78 -10.72 12.27
CA VAL A 154 -12.02 -9.94 12.23
C VAL A 154 -11.99 -8.92 13.37
N SER A 155 -12.02 -7.62 13.02
CA SER A 155 -12.05 -6.52 13.98
C SER A 155 -13.48 -6.14 14.37
N SER A 156 -14.41 -6.19 13.43
CA SER A 156 -15.83 -5.89 13.65
C SER A 156 -16.70 -6.64 12.64
N ALA A 157 -17.84 -7.14 13.06
CA ALA A 157 -18.81 -7.79 12.19
C ALA A 157 -20.23 -7.40 12.58
N ASN A 158 -21.04 -7.01 11.58
CA ASN A 158 -22.47 -6.76 11.71
C ASN A 158 -23.19 -7.72 10.76
N GLU A 159 -23.82 -8.73 11.33
CA GLU A 159 -24.47 -9.80 10.59
C GLU A 159 -25.76 -9.35 9.88
N GLY A 160 -26.04 -9.96 8.74
CA GLY A 160 -27.30 -9.80 8.02
C GLY A 160 -28.42 -10.63 8.65
N ALA A 161 -29.68 -10.18 8.51
CA ALA A 161 -30.83 -10.87 9.06
C ALA A 161 -31.06 -12.27 8.44
N ALA A 162 -30.71 -12.46 7.18
CA ALA A 162 -30.79 -13.71 6.44
C ALA A 162 -29.44 -14.44 6.29
N GLY A 163 -28.44 -14.05 7.08
CA GLY A 163 -27.05 -14.51 6.99
C GLY A 163 -26.13 -13.54 6.24
N GLY A 164 -24.85 -13.88 6.17
CA GLY A 164 -23.83 -12.98 5.65
C GLY A 164 -23.59 -11.76 6.54
N PHE A 165 -23.09 -10.66 5.96
CA PHE A 165 -22.71 -9.48 6.71
C PHE A 165 -23.30 -8.21 6.08
N LYS A 166 -23.92 -7.36 6.88
CA LYS A 166 -24.21 -5.97 6.49
C LYS A 166 -22.90 -5.19 6.37
N GLU A 167 -21.98 -5.47 7.29
CA GLU A 167 -20.62 -4.94 7.29
C GLU A 167 -19.70 -5.90 8.02
N ILE A 168 -18.51 -6.11 7.47
CA ILE A 168 -17.43 -6.83 8.16
C ILE A 168 -16.12 -6.08 7.91
N ILE A 169 -15.33 -5.90 8.98
CA ILE A 169 -14.04 -5.22 8.97
C ILE A 169 -13.00 -6.19 9.49
N CYS A 170 -11.95 -6.40 8.71
CA CYS A 170 -10.86 -7.31 9.02
C CYS A 170 -9.52 -6.60 8.93
N SER A 171 -8.59 -6.99 9.78
CA SER A 171 -7.17 -6.68 9.66
C SER A 171 -6.47 -7.83 8.96
N VAL A 172 -5.69 -7.55 7.93
CA VAL A 172 -4.89 -8.53 7.19
C VAL A 172 -3.42 -8.19 7.32
N THR A 173 -2.66 -9.13 7.89
CA THR A 173 -1.23 -8.95 8.19
C THR A 173 -0.39 -9.94 7.39
N GLY A 174 0.67 -9.47 6.76
CA GLY A 174 1.56 -10.29 5.93
C GLY A 174 2.48 -9.46 5.04
N ASP A 175 3.14 -10.10 4.10
CA ASP A 175 4.02 -9.44 3.13
C ASP A 175 3.21 -8.86 1.97
N LYS A 176 3.41 -7.56 1.65
CA LYS A 176 2.80 -6.84 0.53
C LYS A 176 1.28 -6.95 0.45
N VAL A 177 0.62 -6.96 1.60
CA VAL A 177 -0.83 -7.18 1.69
C VAL A 177 -1.59 -6.07 0.98
N TYR A 178 -1.32 -4.80 1.36
CA TYR A 178 -2.01 -3.67 0.77
C TYR A 178 -1.76 -3.57 -0.75
N GLY A 179 -0.51 -3.68 -1.19
CA GLY A 179 -0.14 -3.62 -2.60
C GLY A 179 -0.84 -4.68 -3.46
N THR A 180 -1.15 -5.84 -2.87
CA THR A 180 -1.87 -6.91 -3.57
C THR A 180 -3.39 -6.70 -3.53
N LEU A 181 -3.96 -6.38 -2.36
CA LEU A 181 -5.41 -6.28 -2.19
C LEU A 181 -6.01 -4.93 -2.61
N LYS A 182 -5.21 -3.86 -2.78
CA LYS A 182 -5.70 -2.53 -3.18
C LYS A 182 -6.58 -2.56 -4.43
N TYR A 183 -6.32 -3.48 -5.35
CA TYR A 183 -7.10 -3.68 -6.58
C TYR A 183 -8.51 -4.21 -6.35
N GLU A 184 -8.79 -4.75 -5.17
CA GLU A 184 -10.12 -5.27 -4.82
C GLU A 184 -11.08 -4.17 -4.34
N SER A 185 -10.57 -2.93 -4.14
CA SER A 185 -11.40 -1.80 -3.70
C SER A 185 -12.38 -1.36 -4.78
N GLY A 186 -13.65 -1.33 -4.45
CA GLY A 186 -14.71 -0.88 -5.34
C GLY A 186 -16.03 -1.61 -5.13
N VAL A 187 -16.93 -1.50 -6.10
CA VAL A 187 -18.25 -2.15 -6.08
C VAL A 187 -18.20 -3.45 -6.86
N HIS A 188 -18.52 -4.54 -6.19
CA HIS A 188 -18.66 -5.89 -6.74
C HIS A 188 -20.12 -6.20 -6.99
N ARG A 189 -20.45 -6.63 -8.19
CA ARG A 189 -21.82 -6.93 -8.61
C ARG A 189 -22.01 -8.43 -8.79
N VAL A 190 -23.05 -8.99 -8.19
CA VAL A 190 -23.42 -10.39 -8.38
C VAL A 190 -24.72 -10.51 -9.15
N GLN A 191 -24.78 -11.47 -10.06
CA GLN A 191 -25.96 -11.88 -10.81
C GLN A 191 -26.18 -13.37 -10.54
N ARG A 192 -27.20 -13.68 -9.72
CA ARG A 192 -27.60 -15.05 -9.40
C ARG A 192 -29.07 -15.10 -8.96
N VAL A 193 -29.62 -16.29 -8.85
CA VAL A 193 -30.91 -16.52 -8.18
C VAL A 193 -30.63 -16.48 -6.67
N PRO A 194 -31.19 -15.50 -5.92
CA PRO A 194 -31.00 -15.42 -4.48
C PRO A 194 -31.53 -16.64 -3.75
N ALA A 195 -30.95 -16.98 -2.61
CA ALA A 195 -31.52 -18.04 -1.73
C ALA A 195 -32.93 -17.70 -1.19
N THR A 196 -33.27 -16.41 -1.20
CA THR A 196 -34.59 -15.89 -0.78
C THR A 196 -35.62 -15.82 -1.91
N GLU A 197 -35.23 -16.13 -3.16
CA GLU A 197 -36.10 -16.07 -4.33
C GLU A 197 -36.80 -17.41 -4.60
N THR A 198 -38.13 -17.41 -4.57
CA THR A 198 -38.92 -18.62 -4.75
C THR A 198 -39.34 -18.93 -6.19
N GLN A 199 -39.23 -17.95 -7.10
CA GLN A 199 -39.64 -18.07 -8.51
C GLN A 199 -38.49 -18.30 -9.47
N GLY A 200 -37.27 -18.49 -8.96
CA GLY A 200 -36.08 -18.78 -9.77
C GLY A 200 -35.59 -17.61 -10.64
N ARG A 201 -35.98 -16.37 -10.33
CA ARG A 201 -35.54 -15.18 -11.08
C ARG A 201 -34.14 -14.78 -10.70
N VAL A 202 -33.32 -14.45 -11.71
CA VAL A 202 -31.97 -13.89 -11.49
C VAL A 202 -32.09 -12.46 -11.02
N HIS A 203 -31.50 -12.17 -9.85
CA HIS A 203 -31.40 -10.82 -9.30
C HIS A 203 -29.97 -10.29 -9.44
N THR A 204 -29.86 -8.97 -9.41
CA THR A 204 -28.58 -8.27 -9.42
C THR A 204 -28.42 -7.53 -8.09
N SER A 205 -27.44 -7.94 -7.32
CA SER A 205 -27.06 -7.33 -6.04
C SER A 205 -25.64 -6.82 -6.08
N ALA A 206 -25.28 -5.97 -5.15
CA ALA A 206 -23.94 -5.39 -5.07
C ALA A 206 -23.43 -5.38 -3.63
N ALA A 207 -22.13 -5.54 -3.47
CA ALA A 207 -21.40 -5.30 -2.24
C ALA A 207 -20.20 -4.40 -2.53
N SER A 208 -19.83 -3.57 -1.58
CA SER A 208 -18.66 -2.72 -1.69
C SER A 208 -17.51 -3.28 -0.86
N VAL A 209 -16.32 -3.22 -1.42
CA VAL A 209 -15.07 -3.60 -0.78
C VAL A 209 -14.20 -2.35 -0.69
N ALA A 210 -13.64 -2.07 0.48
CA ALA A 210 -12.64 -1.04 0.67
C ALA A 210 -11.40 -1.68 1.30
N VAL A 211 -10.25 -1.48 0.67
CA VAL A 211 -8.95 -1.91 1.18
C VAL A 211 -8.16 -0.66 1.51
N LEU A 212 -7.82 -0.51 2.78
CA LEU A 212 -7.12 0.66 3.31
C LEU A 212 -5.77 0.21 3.88
N PRO A 213 -4.68 0.97 3.69
CA PRO A 213 -3.42 0.65 4.34
C PRO A 213 -3.56 0.83 5.85
N GLU A 214 -2.98 -0.10 6.63
CA GLU A 214 -2.91 0.05 8.08
C GLU A 214 -2.04 1.26 8.43
N ALA A 215 -2.47 2.05 9.42
CA ALA A 215 -1.71 3.18 9.91
C ALA A 215 -0.41 2.72 10.56
N GLU A 216 0.69 3.36 10.23
CA GLU A 216 1.88 3.28 11.07
C GLU A 216 1.66 4.11 12.34
N PRO A 217 2.09 3.60 13.52
CA PRO A 217 2.14 4.43 14.70
C PRO A 217 3.04 5.63 14.40
N PHE A 218 2.52 6.83 14.53
CA PHE A 218 3.34 8.02 14.39
C PHE A 218 3.85 8.45 15.77
N ASP A 219 5.15 8.68 15.84
CA ASP A 219 5.78 9.24 17.02
C ASP A 219 5.64 10.77 16.96
N VAL A 220 5.06 11.36 18.00
CA VAL A 220 5.00 12.81 18.13
C VAL A 220 6.35 13.30 18.66
N GLU A 221 7.16 13.84 17.76
CA GLU A 221 8.41 14.50 18.12
C GLU A 221 8.14 15.95 18.54
N ILE A 222 8.45 16.27 19.79
CA ILE A 222 8.35 17.63 20.33
C ILE A 222 9.76 18.15 20.58
N ASN A 223 10.10 19.25 19.91
CA ASN A 223 11.33 19.96 20.21
C ASN A 223 11.14 20.78 21.50
N GLU A 224 11.56 20.25 22.63
CA GLU A 224 11.43 20.92 23.92
C GLU A 224 12.14 22.29 23.98
N GLY A 225 13.14 22.52 23.12
CA GLY A 225 13.83 23.81 23.03
C GLY A 225 12.99 24.94 22.43
N GLU A 226 11.93 24.62 21.72
CA GLU A 226 11.00 25.60 21.11
C GLU A 226 9.81 25.92 22.02
N ILE A 227 9.69 25.23 23.15
CA ILE A 227 8.62 25.45 24.11
C ILE A 227 8.91 26.69 24.93
N LYS A 228 7.99 27.66 24.92
CA LYS A 228 8.03 28.83 25.80
C LYS A 228 7.22 28.51 27.04
N TRP A 229 7.84 28.70 28.18
CA TRP A 229 7.24 28.46 29.48
C TRP A 229 6.99 29.79 30.21
N ASP A 230 5.76 29.94 30.71
CA ASP A 230 5.37 31.05 31.58
C ASP A 230 4.83 30.47 32.87
N THR A 231 5.36 30.92 34.00
CA THR A 231 4.82 30.60 35.34
C THR A 231 3.77 31.63 35.75
N PHE A 232 2.72 31.18 36.37
CA PHE A 232 1.67 32.06 36.85
C PHE A 232 1.06 31.56 38.18
N ARG A 233 0.35 32.44 38.84
CA ARG A 233 -0.32 32.10 40.08
C ARG A 233 -1.62 31.37 39.79
N SER A 234 -1.75 30.17 40.37
CA SER A 234 -2.98 29.39 40.22
C SER A 234 -4.08 30.08 41.01
N GLY A 235 -5.13 30.57 40.36
CA GLY A 235 -6.32 31.11 41.01
C GLY A 235 -7.14 30.01 41.68
N GLY A 236 -7.57 30.23 42.92
CA GLY A 236 -8.45 29.30 43.66
C GLY A 236 -8.81 29.84 45.02
N ALA A 237 -9.93 29.37 45.58
CA ALA A 237 -10.35 29.73 46.93
C ALA A 237 -9.44 29.08 47.99
N GLY A 238 -8.57 29.84 48.63
CA GLY A 238 -7.90 29.36 49.83
C GLY A 238 -6.49 29.87 50.11
N GLY A 239 -6.25 30.38 51.28
CA GLY A 239 -5.02 30.47 52.06
C GLY A 239 -3.87 31.35 51.56
N GLN A 240 -3.02 31.84 52.47
CA GLN A 240 -1.88 32.72 52.18
C GLN A 240 -0.85 32.18 51.17
N ASN A 241 -0.78 30.87 50.94
CA ASN A 241 0.16 30.25 50.00
C ASN A 241 -0.30 30.33 48.51
N VAL A 242 -1.60 30.34 48.22
CA VAL A 242 -2.15 30.42 46.84
C VAL A 242 -1.81 31.77 46.19
N ASN A 243 -1.70 32.82 47.01
CA ASN A 243 -1.41 34.17 46.54
C ASN A 243 0.09 34.52 46.44
N LYS A 244 0.98 33.64 46.92
CA LYS A 244 2.42 33.90 46.99
C LYS A 244 3.26 32.94 46.11
N VAL A 245 2.75 31.76 45.76
CA VAL A 245 3.51 30.74 45.02
C VAL A 245 2.98 30.64 43.60
N GLU A 246 3.87 30.83 42.65
CA GLU A 246 3.59 30.64 41.19
C GLU A 246 3.80 29.18 40.85
N SER A 247 2.78 28.34 41.09
CA SER A 247 2.81 26.90 40.82
C SER A 247 2.14 26.52 39.48
N GLY A 248 1.40 27.45 38.88
CA GLY A 248 0.78 27.24 37.58
C GLY A 248 1.81 27.36 36.45
N GLU A 249 1.78 26.44 35.53
CA GLU A 249 2.61 26.41 34.33
C GLU A 249 1.77 26.62 33.07
N ARG A 250 2.23 27.50 32.23
CA ARG A 250 1.67 27.76 30.91
C ARG A 250 2.72 27.46 29.85
N LEU A 251 2.38 26.57 28.97
CA LEU A 251 3.20 26.14 27.85
C LEU A 251 2.67 26.78 26.55
N ARG A 252 3.55 27.39 25.76
CA ARG A 252 3.27 27.83 24.40
C ARG A 252 4.22 27.12 23.46
N TYR A 253 3.66 26.47 22.46
CA TYR A 253 4.39 25.73 21.46
C TYR A 253 3.89 26.08 20.07
N ASN A 254 4.79 26.47 19.18
CA ASN A 254 4.48 26.71 17.79
C ASN A 254 4.61 25.41 17.01
N TRP A 255 3.49 24.69 16.87
CA TRP A 255 3.46 23.45 16.13
C TRP A 255 3.34 23.75 14.64
N LYS A 256 4.35 23.32 13.88
CA LYS A 256 4.30 23.36 12.41
C LYS A 256 3.69 22.06 11.92
N ASN A 257 2.51 22.12 11.36
CA ASN A 257 1.86 20.96 10.77
C ASN A 257 2.73 20.42 9.62
N PRO A 258 3.25 19.17 9.71
CA PRO A 258 4.19 18.63 8.72
C PRO A 258 3.59 18.50 7.33
N ASN A 259 2.27 18.44 7.22
CA ASN A 259 1.57 18.24 5.95
C ASN A 259 1.12 19.53 5.25
N THR A 260 0.73 20.55 6.04
CA THR A 260 0.21 21.83 5.50
C THR A 260 1.24 22.95 5.56
N GLY A 261 2.31 22.77 6.35
CA GLY A 261 3.29 23.81 6.62
C GLY A 261 2.76 24.97 7.49
N ILE A 262 1.47 24.93 7.90
CA ILE A 262 0.85 25.96 8.71
C ILE A 262 1.37 25.85 10.14
N VAL A 263 1.76 26.99 10.72
CA VAL A 263 2.19 27.06 12.12
C VAL A 263 0.98 27.46 12.97
N GLU A 264 0.65 26.60 13.95
CA GLU A 264 -0.39 26.86 14.93
C GLU A 264 0.24 27.03 16.32
N GLU A 265 -0.12 28.09 17.03
CA GLU A 265 0.30 28.27 18.42
C GLU A 265 -0.62 27.45 19.34
N ILE A 266 -0.03 26.50 20.04
CA ILE A 266 -0.71 25.67 21.03
C ILE A 266 -0.41 26.24 22.41
N LEU A 267 -1.49 26.56 23.16
CA LEU A 267 -1.43 27.06 24.53
C LEU A 267 -2.00 26.01 25.48
N ILE A 268 -1.19 25.58 26.46
CA ILE A 268 -1.63 24.61 27.46
C ILE A 268 -1.32 25.15 28.85
N GLU A 269 -2.33 25.19 29.72
CA GLU A 269 -2.20 25.58 31.10
C GLU A 269 -2.39 24.38 32.02
N CYS A 270 -1.55 24.28 33.03
CA CYS A 270 -1.65 23.23 34.05
C CYS A 270 -1.49 23.83 35.45
N THR A 271 -2.56 23.69 36.30
CA THR A 271 -2.65 24.18 37.66
C THR A 271 -3.08 23.09 38.65
N GLU A 272 -3.03 21.83 38.24
CA GLU A 272 -3.62 20.69 38.97
C GLU A 272 -2.89 20.37 40.28
N THR A 273 -1.61 20.65 40.35
CA THR A 273 -0.81 20.37 41.53
C THR A 273 -0.19 21.65 42.11
N ARG A 274 0.22 21.56 43.37
CA ARG A 274 1.00 22.64 44.02
C ARG A 274 2.49 22.58 43.68
N ASP A 275 2.89 21.56 42.92
CA ASP A 275 4.26 21.26 42.57
C ASP A 275 4.50 21.69 41.11
N GLN A 276 5.29 22.72 40.91
CA GLN A 276 5.60 23.30 39.62
C GLN A 276 6.23 22.27 38.62
N PRO A 277 7.24 21.46 39.00
CA PRO A 277 7.78 20.43 38.11
C PRO A 277 6.75 19.42 37.60
N LYS A 278 5.82 19.00 38.49
CA LYS A 278 4.74 18.08 38.12
C LYS A 278 3.73 18.71 37.14
N ASN A 279 3.44 20.00 37.32
CA ASN A 279 2.58 20.72 36.40
C ASN A 279 3.24 20.87 35.00
N LYS A 280 4.56 21.07 34.98
CA LYS A 280 5.34 21.11 33.74
C LYS A 280 5.31 19.77 32.99
N GLU A 281 5.54 18.66 33.69
CA GLU A 281 5.48 17.31 33.11
C GLU A 281 4.08 16.98 32.56
N ARG A 282 3.03 17.36 33.31
CA ARG A 282 1.64 17.18 32.87
C ARG A 282 1.31 18.04 31.67
N ALA A 283 1.79 19.27 31.60
CA ALA A 283 1.60 20.13 30.43
C ALA A 283 2.27 19.53 29.18
N LEU A 284 3.48 18.97 29.29
CA LEU A 284 4.15 18.24 28.20
C LEU A 284 3.36 17.01 27.76
N SER A 285 2.87 16.22 28.72
CA SER A 285 2.04 15.05 28.39
C SER A 285 0.76 15.46 27.65
N ARG A 286 0.11 16.55 28.05
CA ARG A 286 -1.06 17.09 27.37
C ARG A 286 -0.73 17.61 25.97
N LEU A 287 0.44 18.24 25.77
CA LEU A 287 0.89 18.69 24.47
C LEU A 287 1.08 17.50 23.52
N ARG A 288 1.72 16.41 23.98
CA ARG A 288 1.88 15.18 23.20
C ARG A 288 0.53 14.59 22.80
N THR A 289 -0.40 14.48 23.75
CA THR A 289 -1.75 13.98 23.47
C THR A 289 -2.49 14.87 22.47
N PHE A 290 -2.41 16.19 22.63
CA PHE A 290 -3.09 17.14 21.74
C PHE A 290 -2.59 17.06 20.29
N ILE A 291 -1.27 16.98 20.09
CA ILE A 291 -0.67 16.84 18.75
C ILE A 291 -1.04 15.47 18.16
N TYR A 292 -0.97 14.40 18.98
CA TYR A 292 -1.37 13.06 18.57
C TYR A 292 -2.83 13.02 18.11
N ASP A 293 -3.75 13.60 18.88
CA ASP A 293 -5.17 13.62 18.54
C ASP A 293 -5.44 14.41 17.25
N LYS A 294 -4.74 15.53 17.02
CA LYS A 294 -4.85 16.30 15.79
C LYS A 294 -4.38 15.52 14.56
N GLU A 295 -3.25 14.85 14.65
CA GLU A 295 -2.72 14.04 13.55
C GLU A 295 -3.56 12.79 13.32
N HIS A 296 -4.02 12.15 14.38
CA HIS A 296 -4.92 11.00 14.31
C HIS A 296 -6.27 11.37 13.68
N GLN A 297 -6.87 12.51 14.06
CA GLN A 297 -8.12 12.97 13.46
C GLN A 297 -7.96 13.21 11.96
N LYS A 298 -6.87 13.85 11.55
CA LYS A 298 -6.58 14.05 10.13
C LYS A 298 -6.44 12.73 9.39
N TYR A 299 -5.73 11.76 9.98
CA TYR A 299 -5.61 10.42 9.41
C TYR A 299 -6.98 9.76 9.23
N ILE A 300 -7.89 9.88 10.22
CA ILE A 300 -9.28 9.37 10.12
C ILE A 300 -10.03 10.07 8.98
N ASP A 301 -9.89 11.39 8.84
CA ASP A 301 -10.55 12.17 7.79
C ASP A 301 -10.03 11.79 6.39
N ASP A 302 -8.73 11.57 6.23
CA ASP A 302 -8.11 11.09 5.00
C ASP A 302 -8.60 9.69 4.63
N ILE A 303 -8.70 8.78 5.60
CA ILE A 303 -9.28 7.44 5.41
C ILE A 303 -10.75 7.55 5.01
N ALA A 304 -11.53 8.38 5.69
CA ALA A 304 -12.94 8.58 5.37
C ALA A 304 -13.12 9.12 3.94
N SER A 305 -12.26 10.05 3.53
CA SER A 305 -12.24 10.59 2.17
C SER A 305 -11.86 9.53 1.13
N LYS A 306 -10.78 8.78 1.36
CA LYS A 306 -10.38 7.66 0.49
C LYS A 306 -11.47 6.59 0.40
N ARG A 307 -12.06 6.20 1.54
CA ARG A 307 -13.19 5.26 1.58
C ARG A 307 -14.36 5.77 0.75
N LYS A 308 -14.72 7.06 0.89
CA LYS A 308 -15.80 7.68 0.11
C LYS A 308 -15.53 7.63 -1.40
N THR A 309 -14.30 7.85 -1.82
CA THR A 309 -13.90 7.76 -3.23
C THR A 309 -13.96 6.32 -3.75
N MET A 310 -13.50 5.34 -2.98
CA MET A 310 -13.47 3.91 -3.36
C MET A 310 -14.87 3.29 -3.42
N VAL A 311 -15.75 3.66 -2.48
CA VAL A 311 -17.09 3.04 -2.33
C VAL A 311 -18.15 3.84 -3.08
N SER A 312 -17.82 5.05 -3.55
CA SER A 312 -18.68 6.05 -4.20
C SER A 312 -20.16 5.99 -3.78
N THR A 313 -21.04 5.32 -4.44
CA THR A 313 -22.49 5.31 -4.11
C THR A 313 -23.01 3.94 -3.71
N GLY A 314 -22.20 2.86 -3.76
CA GLY A 314 -22.70 1.48 -3.63
C GLY A 314 -23.70 1.10 -4.73
N ASP A 315 -23.80 1.90 -5.79
CA ASP A 315 -24.72 1.70 -6.90
C ASP A 315 -24.18 0.60 -7.83
N ARG A 316 -25.09 -0.20 -8.35
CA ARG A 316 -24.83 -1.28 -9.31
C ARG A 316 -24.14 -0.80 -10.59
N SER A 317 -24.27 0.47 -10.93
CA SER A 317 -23.67 1.08 -12.12
C SER A 317 -22.16 1.31 -11.99
N ALA A 318 -21.67 1.60 -10.79
CA ALA A 318 -20.26 1.87 -10.50
C ALA A 318 -19.43 0.61 -10.22
N LYS A 319 -19.74 -0.49 -10.88
CA LYS A 319 -19.08 -1.79 -10.66
C LYS A 319 -17.67 -1.84 -11.20
N ILE A 320 -16.75 -2.40 -10.43
CA ILE A 320 -15.43 -2.82 -10.91
C ILE A 320 -15.47 -4.25 -11.48
N ARG A 321 -16.25 -5.15 -10.84
CA ARG A 321 -16.29 -6.57 -11.21
C ARG A 321 -17.72 -7.13 -11.16
N THR A 322 -18.02 -8.05 -12.08
CA THR A 322 -19.31 -8.76 -12.12
C THR A 322 -19.11 -10.26 -11.99
N TYR A 323 -19.81 -10.86 -11.04
CA TYR A 323 -19.87 -12.30 -10.77
C TYR A 323 -21.17 -12.84 -11.36
N ASN A 324 -21.11 -13.51 -12.50
CA ASN A 324 -22.27 -14.05 -13.21
C ASN A 324 -22.38 -15.55 -12.98
N TYR A 325 -23.20 -15.95 -12.05
CA TYR A 325 -23.40 -17.36 -11.67
C TYR A 325 -24.05 -18.19 -12.77
N PRO A 326 -25.13 -17.73 -13.47
CA PRO A 326 -25.72 -18.49 -14.57
C PRO A 326 -24.74 -18.83 -15.71
N GLN A 327 -23.75 -17.95 -15.94
CA GLN A 327 -22.73 -18.16 -16.99
C GLN A 327 -21.42 -18.70 -16.44
N GLY A 328 -21.29 -18.90 -15.12
CA GLY A 328 -20.07 -19.39 -14.47
C GLY A 328 -18.83 -18.52 -14.69
N ARG A 329 -19.03 -17.23 -14.94
CA ARG A 329 -17.93 -16.30 -15.31
C ARG A 329 -17.86 -15.09 -14.39
N ILE A 330 -16.64 -14.54 -14.32
CA ILE A 330 -16.34 -13.27 -13.64
C ILE A 330 -15.72 -12.34 -14.67
N THR A 331 -16.16 -11.08 -14.70
CA THR A 331 -15.58 -10.06 -15.58
C THR A 331 -15.12 -8.87 -14.75
N ASP A 332 -13.83 -8.55 -14.84
CA ASP A 332 -13.29 -7.28 -14.34
C ASP A 332 -13.41 -6.22 -15.44
N HIS A 333 -14.20 -5.20 -15.16
CA HIS A 333 -14.55 -4.18 -16.14
C HIS A 333 -13.48 -3.13 -16.37
N ARG A 334 -12.51 -3.03 -15.46
CA ARG A 334 -11.38 -2.07 -15.59
C ARG A 334 -10.44 -2.43 -16.73
N ILE A 335 -10.22 -3.74 -16.92
CA ILE A 335 -9.30 -4.28 -17.91
C ILE A 335 -10.00 -5.18 -18.93
N ASN A 336 -11.35 -5.28 -18.87
CA ASN A 336 -12.18 -6.17 -19.70
C ASN A 336 -11.73 -7.64 -19.66
N TYR A 337 -11.21 -8.08 -18.51
CA TYR A 337 -10.71 -9.43 -18.31
C TYR A 337 -11.83 -10.36 -17.82
N THR A 338 -11.97 -11.53 -18.44
CA THR A 338 -13.04 -12.49 -18.10
C THR A 338 -12.45 -13.85 -17.75
N ILE A 339 -12.85 -14.40 -16.61
CA ILE A 339 -12.48 -15.72 -16.10
C ILE A 339 -13.72 -16.61 -16.09
N TYR A 340 -13.60 -17.83 -16.63
CA TYR A 340 -14.72 -18.78 -16.77
C TYR A 340 -14.76 -19.83 -15.64
N ASN A 341 -14.00 -19.67 -14.57
CA ASN A 341 -14.03 -20.55 -13.39
C ASN A 341 -14.45 -19.79 -12.13
N LEU A 342 -15.75 -19.44 -12.10
CA LEU A 342 -16.33 -18.72 -10.98
C LEU A 342 -16.18 -19.47 -9.65
N ALA A 343 -16.31 -20.81 -9.65
CA ALA A 343 -16.21 -21.60 -8.43
C ALA A 343 -14.83 -21.52 -7.79
N ALA A 344 -13.75 -21.71 -8.57
CA ALA A 344 -12.38 -21.59 -8.07
C ALA A 344 -12.08 -20.17 -7.58
N PHE A 345 -12.53 -19.16 -8.32
CA PHE A 345 -12.36 -17.76 -7.93
C PHE A 345 -13.02 -17.47 -6.56
N MET A 346 -14.26 -17.93 -6.35
CA MET A 346 -14.97 -17.79 -5.07
C MET A 346 -14.36 -18.63 -3.94
N ASP A 347 -13.52 -19.60 -4.27
CA ASP A 347 -12.69 -20.35 -3.33
C ASP A 347 -11.29 -19.77 -3.10
N GLY A 348 -11.03 -18.55 -3.59
CA GLY A 348 -9.82 -17.79 -3.30
C GLY A 348 -8.77 -17.77 -4.42
N ASP A 349 -9.02 -18.38 -5.59
CA ASP A 349 -8.11 -18.34 -6.75
C ASP A 349 -8.28 -17.02 -7.53
N ILE A 350 -7.87 -15.93 -6.89
CA ILE A 350 -7.99 -14.56 -7.44
C ILE A 350 -6.67 -13.98 -7.97
N GLN A 351 -5.55 -14.70 -7.79
CA GLN A 351 -4.21 -14.17 -8.08
C GLN A 351 -4.04 -13.75 -9.53
N ASP A 352 -4.49 -14.57 -10.47
CA ASP A 352 -4.38 -14.28 -11.91
C ASP A 352 -5.05 -12.95 -12.29
N CYS A 353 -6.22 -12.66 -11.71
CA CYS A 353 -6.90 -11.37 -11.91
C CYS A 353 -6.10 -10.19 -11.33
N ILE A 354 -5.50 -10.36 -10.15
CA ILE A 354 -4.66 -9.35 -9.51
C ILE A 354 -3.42 -9.09 -10.34
N ASP A 355 -2.80 -10.12 -10.89
CA ASP A 355 -1.59 -10.00 -11.72
C ASP A 355 -1.89 -9.20 -13.01
N HIS A 356 -3.02 -9.44 -13.67
CA HIS A 356 -3.45 -8.65 -14.82
C HIS A 356 -3.72 -7.18 -14.48
N LEU A 357 -4.31 -6.91 -13.31
CA LEU A 357 -4.53 -5.54 -12.83
C LEU A 357 -3.21 -4.83 -12.49
N THR A 358 -2.27 -5.56 -11.90
CA THR A 358 -0.93 -5.04 -11.61
C THR A 358 -0.18 -4.67 -12.88
N VAL A 359 -0.24 -5.53 -13.91
CA VAL A 359 0.37 -5.24 -15.22
C VAL A 359 -0.27 -4.02 -15.87
N ALA A 360 -1.60 -3.87 -15.78
CA ALA A 360 -2.29 -2.71 -16.32
C ALA A 360 -1.90 -1.40 -15.60
N GLU A 361 -1.83 -1.41 -14.26
CA GLU A 361 -1.38 -0.24 -13.47
C GLU A 361 0.07 0.13 -13.82
N ASN A 362 0.96 -0.87 -13.89
CA ASN A 362 2.36 -0.63 -14.24
C ASN A 362 2.51 -0.04 -15.64
N ALA A 363 1.70 -0.49 -16.61
CA ALA A 363 1.70 0.06 -17.96
C ALA A 363 1.22 1.53 -18.00
N GLU A 364 0.26 1.92 -17.15
CA GLU A 364 -0.17 3.30 -17.01
C GLU A 364 0.92 4.16 -16.37
N ARG A 365 1.54 3.70 -15.29
CA ARG A 365 2.64 4.39 -14.61
C ARG A 365 3.86 4.60 -15.52
N LEU A 366 4.17 3.62 -16.36
CA LEU A 366 5.24 3.77 -17.36
C LEU A 366 4.93 4.88 -18.37
N LYS A 367 3.69 4.96 -18.85
CA LYS A 367 3.27 6.04 -19.76
C LYS A 367 3.34 7.43 -19.11
N GLU A 368 3.01 7.52 -17.82
CA GLU A 368 3.10 8.76 -17.05
C GLU A 368 4.56 9.17 -16.76
N SER A 369 5.47 8.20 -16.64
CA SER A 369 6.90 8.47 -16.38
C SER A 369 7.70 8.84 -17.64
N GLU A 370 7.17 8.56 -18.83
CA GLU A 370 7.76 8.94 -20.12
C GLU A 370 7.39 10.38 -20.55
N LEU A 371 6.49 11.04 -19.80
CA LEU A 371 6.14 12.46 -19.94
C LEU A 371 7.02 13.32 -19.02
#